data_50e3cd24eb19d20194e347fdb47d3d86
#
_entry.id   50e3cd24eb19d20194e347fdb47d3d86
#
_cell.length_a   1.000
_cell.length_b   1.000
_cell.length_c   1.000
_cell.angle_alpha   90.00
_cell.angle_beta   90.00
_cell.angle_gamma   90.00
#
_symmetry.space_group_name_H-M   'P 1'
#
loop_
_entity.id
_entity.type
_entity.pdbx_description
1 polymer ?
#
loop_
_entity_poly.entity_id
_entity_poly.type
_entity_poly.pdbx_seq_one_letter_code
_entity_poly.pdbx_strand_id
1 'polypeptide(L)'
;SNQSIIIEGNDGYQKAKNFMKLIMPSHVKKIKKYRDKVPLFIKEKIENKLNEIFETQVKLSSGGYLEINPTEALVSIDINSGKSIKQKNVESTALDTNLEAAEEIARQIKIRDLSGLIIIDFIDMINFGNRRLVERRLKEKCRNDRARIQIGRISSFGLLEMSRQRLRESSIKWKISLTNETFALKIIKLIEIQIIEAKAKIIDLKLCEQVCNYIEDYLSENLNYVEKKYKVKINLIPENQLICLLYTSPSPRDRQ
;
A
#
# COMPACT_ATOMS: atom_id res chain seq x y z
N SER A 1 -9.96 -18.23 -30.19
CA SER A 1 -9.97 -16.78 -29.91
C SER A 1 -8.75 -16.11 -30.57
N ASN A 2 -9.02 -15.10 -31.40
CA ASN A 2 -7.99 -14.32 -32.11
C ASN A 2 -7.30 -13.33 -31.12
N GLN A 3 -6.59 -13.82 -30.14
CA GLN A 3 -5.82 -12.97 -29.26
C GLN A 3 -4.54 -12.52 -29.97
N SER A 4 -4.37 -11.22 -30.15
CA SER A 4 -3.12 -10.62 -30.63
C SER A 4 -2.33 -10.05 -29.47
N ILE A 5 -1.00 -10.12 -29.55
CA ILE A 5 -0.06 -9.52 -28.60
C ILE A 5 0.44 -8.23 -29.23
N ILE A 6 0.09 -7.11 -28.65
CA ILE A 6 0.48 -5.77 -29.13
C ILE A 6 1.65 -5.30 -28.27
N ILE A 7 2.73 -4.84 -28.90
CA ILE A 7 3.95 -4.43 -28.19
C ILE A 7 4.36 -3.03 -28.68
N GLU A 8 4.52 -2.12 -27.74
CA GLU A 8 5.08 -0.79 -27.95
C GLU A 8 6.61 -0.82 -27.82
N GLY A 9 7.28 -0.03 -28.63
CA GLY A 9 8.73 0.01 -28.70
C GLY A 9 9.32 -1.03 -29.67
N ASN A 10 10.45 -0.66 -30.27
CA ASN A 10 11.10 -1.51 -31.28
C ASN A 10 11.86 -2.69 -30.68
N ASP A 11 12.60 -2.42 -29.62
CA ASP A 11 13.44 -3.42 -28.92
C ASP A 11 12.58 -4.53 -28.30
N GLY A 12 11.53 -4.16 -27.55
CA GLY A 12 10.57 -5.10 -26.93
C GLY A 12 9.88 -5.96 -27.99
N TYR A 13 9.48 -5.35 -29.12
CA TYR A 13 8.86 -6.08 -30.22
C TYR A 13 9.81 -7.12 -30.84
N GLN A 14 11.07 -6.75 -31.11
CA GLN A 14 12.06 -7.67 -31.67
C GLN A 14 12.38 -8.83 -30.71
N LYS A 15 12.61 -8.53 -29.43
CA LYS A 15 12.85 -9.55 -28.40
C LYS A 15 11.69 -10.55 -28.29
N ALA A 16 10.46 -10.05 -28.21
CA ALA A 16 9.29 -10.90 -28.13
C ALA A 16 9.09 -11.75 -29.39
N LYS A 17 9.33 -11.16 -30.58
CA LYS A 17 9.21 -11.88 -31.85
C LYS A 17 10.24 -12.99 -31.97
N ASN A 18 11.51 -12.74 -31.58
CA ASN A 18 12.57 -13.73 -31.60
C ASN A 18 12.28 -14.86 -30.58
N PHE A 19 11.84 -14.52 -29.37
CA PHE A 19 11.46 -15.50 -28.36
C PHE A 19 10.31 -16.39 -28.83
N MET A 20 9.26 -15.79 -29.44
CA MET A 20 8.14 -16.54 -29.96
C MET A 20 8.52 -17.48 -31.12
N LYS A 21 9.48 -17.07 -31.97
CA LYS A 21 10.01 -17.92 -33.03
C LYS A 21 10.63 -19.20 -32.48
N LEU A 22 11.30 -19.13 -31.33
CA LEU A 22 11.95 -20.29 -30.71
C LEU A 22 10.96 -21.23 -30.02
N ILE A 23 9.96 -20.69 -29.34
CA ILE A 23 9.04 -21.48 -28.50
C ILE A 23 7.79 -21.92 -29.27
N MET A 24 7.16 -21.01 -30.02
CA MET A 24 5.91 -21.24 -30.72
C MET A 24 5.89 -20.59 -32.11
N PRO A 25 6.60 -21.14 -33.10
CA PRO A 25 6.78 -20.53 -34.42
C PRO A 25 5.44 -20.23 -35.14
N SER A 26 4.43 -21.08 -34.95
CA SER A 26 3.09 -20.91 -35.53
C SER A 26 2.34 -19.66 -35.02
N HIS A 27 2.71 -19.14 -33.87
CA HIS A 27 2.05 -18.01 -33.22
C HIS A 27 2.75 -16.66 -33.44
N VAL A 28 3.87 -16.61 -34.14
CA VAL A 28 4.63 -15.37 -34.42
C VAL A 28 3.77 -14.28 -35.06
N LYS A 29 2.83 -14.67 -35.93
CA LYS A 29 1.90 -13.75 -36.60
C LYS A 29 0.95 -13.02 -35.64
N LYS A 30 0.79 -13.51 -34.41
CA LYS A 30 -0.05 -12.87 -33.37
C LYS A 30 0.64 -11.67 -32.74
N ILE A 31 1.98 -11.55 -32.85
CA ILE A 31 2.72 -10.42 -32.33
C ILE A 31 2.63 -9.27 -33.33
N LYS A 32 2.08 -8.15 -32.87
CA LYS A 32 1.92 -6.93 -33.64
C LYS A 32 2.70 -5.79 -32.98
N LYS A 33 3.41 -5.01 -33.81
CA LYS A 33 4.06 -3.78 -33.34
C LYS A 33 3.03 -2.67 -33.25
N TYR A 34 2.98 -2.00 -32.10
CA TYR A 34 2.18 -0.81 -31.91
C TYR A 34 2.80 0.38 -32.67
N ARG A 35 1.96 1.16 -33.38
CA ARG A 35 2.43 2.26 -34.26
C ARG A 35 1.68 3.57 -34.07
N ASP A 36 0.76 3.65 -33.11
CA ASP A 36 -0.02 4.85 -32.85
C ASP A 36 0.82 5.92 -32.13
N LYS A 37 0.39 7.19 -32.22
CA LYS A 37 1.05 8.31 -31.52
C LYS A 37 0.71 8.35 -30.02
N VAL A 38 -0.47 7.85 -29.64
CA VAL A 38 -0.88 7.78 -28.24
C VAL A 38 -0.22 6.53 -27.59
N PRO A 39 0.47 6.64 -26.46
CA PRO A 39 1.04 5.48 -25.77
C PRO A 39 0.00 4.38 -25.54
N LEU A 40 0.41 3.11 -25.74
CA LEU A 40 -0.50 1.96 -25.70
C LEU A 40 -1.25 1.87 -24.37
N PHE A 41 -0.58 2.07 -23.25
CA PHE A 41 -1.18 1.96 -21.91
C PHE A 41 -2.21 3.07 -21.64
N ILE A 42 -2.00 4.27 -22.20
CA ILE A 42 -2.98 5.37 -22.11
C ILE A 42 -4.20 5.02 -22.97
N LYS A 43 -3.99 4.55 -24.21
CA LYS A 43 -5.08 4.18 -25.13
C LYS A 43 -5.97 3.07 -24.55
N GLU A 44 -5.37 2.06 -23.96
CA GLU A 44 -6.08 0.92 -23.33
C GLU A 44 -6.52 1.21 -21.88
N LYS A 45 -6.35 2.45 -21.37
CA LYS A 45 -6.69 2.87 -20.01
C LYS A 45 -6.04 2.02 -18.93
N ILE A 46 -4.86 1.45 -19.22
CA ILE A 46 -4.11 0.60 -18.30
C ILE A 46 -3.40 1.45 -17.26
N GLU A 47 -2.93 2.65 -17.63
CA GLU A 47 -2.21 3.57 -16.74
C GLU A 47 -3.03 3.90 -15.47
N ASN A 48 -4.31 4.21 -15.63
CA ASN A 48 -5.21 4.48 -14.50
C ASN A 48 -5.34 3.25 -13.56
N LYS A 49 -5.45 2.05 -14.16
CA LYS A 49 -5.52 0.80 -13.38
C LYS A 49 -4.22 0.48 -12.66
N LEU A 50 -3.07 0.90 -13.20
CA LEU A 50 -1.77 0.76 -12.52
C LEU A 50 -1.68 1.67 -11.30
N ASN A 51 -2.20 2.90 -11.39
CA ASN A 51 -2.24 3.82 -10.24
C ASN A 51 -3.14 3.29 -9.12
N GLU A 52 -4.30 2.70 -9.45
CA GLU A 52 -5.20 2.07 -8.47
C GLU A 52 -4.53 0.97 -7.63
N ILE A 53 -3.47 0.32 -8.15
CA ILE A 53 -2.73 -0.72 -7.42
C ILE A 53 -2.03 -0.16 -6.17
N PHE A 54 -1.69 1.12 -6.17
CA PHE A 54 -1.00 1.77 -5.06
C PHE A 54 -1.96 2.40 -4.03
N GLU A 55 -3.25 2.47 -4.34
CA GLU A 55 -4.25 2.97 -3.41
C GLU A 55 -4.59 1.90 -2.36
N THR A 56 -4.80 2.31 -1.11
CA THR A 56 -5.25 1.40 -0.04
C THR A 56 -6.69 0.98 -0.23
N GLN A 57 -7.52 1.87 -0.77
CA GLN A 57 -8.95 1.67 -0.93
C GLN A 57 -9.30 1.16 -2.33
N VAL A 58 -10.12 0.11 -2.40
CA VAL A 58 -10.64 -0.48 -3.64
C VAL A 58 -12.15 -0.48 -3.61
N LYS A 59 -12.78 0.20 -4.56
CA LYS A 59 -14.24 0.29 -4.67
C LYS A 59 -14.85 -0.99 -5.22
N LEU A 60 -15.96 -1.41 -4.64
CA LEU A 60 -16.80 -2.52 -5.12
C LEU A 60 -17.95 -1.98 -5.97
N SER A 61 -18.45 -2.78 -6.92
CA SER A 61 -19.57 -2.39 -7.79
C SER A 61 -20.87 -2.18 -7.03
N SER A 62 -21.05 -2.88 -5.89
CA SER A 62 -22.17 -2.70 -4.97
C SER A 62 -22.20 -1.37 -4.23
N GLY A 63 -21.12 -0.57 -4.32
CA GLY A 63 -20.93 0.69 -3.60
C GLY A 63 -20.20 0.53 -2.26
N GLY A 64 -19.83 -0.69 -1.86
CA GLY A 64 -18.90 -0.98 -0.79
C GLY A 64 -17.44 -0.73 -1.22
N TYR A 65 -16.49 -0.99 -0.32
CA TYR A 65 -15.06 -0.89 -0.62
C TYR A 65 -14.25 -1.82 0.26
N LEU A 66 -13.07 -2.16 -0.24
CA LEU A 66 -12.03 -2.86 0.51
C LEU A 66 -11.00 -1.85 0.99
N GLU A 67 -10.50 -2.03 2.19
CA GLU A 67 -9.35 -1.32 2.72
C GLU A 67 -8.19 -2.31 2.85
N ILE A 68 -7.13 -2.15 2.05
CA ILE A 68 -5.99 -3.08 2.00
C ILE A 68 -4.79 -2.41 2.63
N ASN A 69 -4.37 -2.89 3.79
CA ASN A 69 -3.30 -2.34 4.60
C ASN A 69 -2.18 -3.38 4.81
N PRO A 70 -1.16 -3.42 3.96
CA PRO A 70 0.02 -4.21 4.22
C PRO A 70 0.80 -3.61 5.40
N THR A 71 1.20 -4.47 6.33
CA THR A 71 2.08 -4.14 7.44
C THR A 71 3.39 -4.91 7.33
N GLU A 72 4.29 -4.76 8.28
CA GLU A 72 5.55 -5.49 8.30
C GLU A 72 5.34 -7.02 8.45
N ALA A 73 4.38 -7.43 9.26
CA ALA A 73 4.14 -8.83 9.60
C ALA A 73 3.06 -9.51 8.76
N LEU A 74 2.03 -8.77 8.36
CA LEU A 74 0.87 -9.32 7.66
C LEU A 74 0.17 -8.26 6.79
N VAL A 75 -0.74 -8.71 5.94
CA VAL A 75 -1.66 -7.83 5.22
C VAL A 75 -3.03 -7.94 5.85
N SER A 76 -3.61 -6.83 6.27
CA SER A 76 -5.02 -6.77 6.69
C SER A 76 -5.89 -6.26 5.55
N ILE A 77 -7.07 -6.86 5.38
CA ILE A 77 -8.07 -6.45 4.40
C ILE A 77 -9.39 -6.33 5.14
N ASP A 78 -9.94 -5.12 5.21
CA ASP A 78 -11.24 -4.81 5.79
C ASP A 78 -12.29 -4.60 4.70
N ILE A 79 -13.53 -5.03 4.93
CA ILE A 79 -14.63 -4.94 3.98
C ILE A 79 -15.71 -4.02 4.52
N ASN A 80 -15.95 -2.94 3.80
CA ASN A 80 -16.97 -1.96 4.14
C ASN A 80 -18.14 -2.02 3.16
N SER A 81 -19.38 -2.18 3.67
CA SER A 81 -20.59 -2.27 2.84
C SER A 81 -21.05 -0.93 2.24
N GLY A 82 -20.43 0.19 2.63
CA GLY A 82 -20.85 1.52 2.19
C GLY A 82 -22.26 1.89 2.64
N LYS A 83 -22.95 2.71 1.83
CA LYS A 83 -24.31 3.21 2.14
C LYS A 83 -25.44 2.24 1.82
N SER A 84 -25.16 1.03 1.38
CA SER A 84 -26.18 0.04 0.95
C SER A 84 -27.01 -0.59 2.09
N ILE A 85 -26.80 -0.15 3.33
CA ILE A 85 -27.52 -0.63 4.55
C ILE A 85 -29.04 -0.38 4.51
N LYS A 86 -29.58 0.28 3.48
CA LYS A 86 -31.03 0.57 3.37
C LYS A 86 -31.90 -0.61 2.92
N GLN A 87 -31.33 -1.79 2.67
CA GLN A 87 -32.11 -2.97 2.28
C GLN A 87 -32.70 -3.68 3.51
N LYS A 88 -33.95 -4.17 3.34
CA LYS A 88 -34.76 -4.80 4.40
C LYS A 88 -34.15 -6.07 5.01
N ASN A 89 -33.07 -6.61 4.42
CA ASN A 89 -32.40 -7.82 4.91
C ASN A 89 -30.86 -7.61 4.99
N VAL A 90 -30.39 -7.31 6.19
CA VAL A 90 -28.97 -7.06 6.50
C VAL A 90 -28.08 -8.27 6.16
N GLU A 91 -28.56 -9.47 6.47
CA GLU A 91 -27.82 -10.72 6.23
C GLU A 91 -27.59 -10.97 4.71
N SER A 92 -28.62 -10.75 3.90
CA SER A 92 -28.50 -10.92 2.43
C SER A 92 -27.55 -9.88 1.83
N THR A 93 -27.59 -8.63 2.30
CA THR A 93 -26.70 -7.58 1.85
C THR A 93 -25.23 -7.89 2.25
N ALA A 94 -25.02 -8.37 3.47
CA ALA A 94 -23.71 -8.80 3.93
C ALA A 94 -23.14 -9.95 3.07
N LEU A 95 -23.99 -10.95 2.75
CA LEU A 95 -23.57 -12.05 1.88
C LEU A 95 -23.18 -11.58 0.49
N ASP A 96 -24.01 -10.75 -0.16
CA ASP A 96 -23.75 -10.25 -1.52
C ASP A 96 -22.46 -9.42 -1.56
N THR A 97 -22.28 -8.51 -0.59
CA THR A 97 -21.06 -7.70 -0.48
C THR A 97 -19.83 -8.58 -0.24
N ASN A 98 -19.93 -9.57 0.67
CA ASN A 98 -18.81 -10.48 0.95
C ASN A 98 -18.47 -11.39 -0.23
N LEU A 99 -19.43 -11.80 -1.04
CA LEU A 99 -19.18 -12.59 -2.26
C LEU A 99 -18.46 -11.76 -3.31
N GLU A 100 -18.88 -10.52 -3.52
CA GLU A 100 -18.20 -9.57 -4.41
C GLU A 100 -16.79 -9.25 -3.90
N ALA A 101 -16.66 -8.96 -2.60
CA ALA A 101 -15.38 -8.72 -1.94
C ALA A 101 -14.41 -9.89 -2.10
N ALA A 102 -14.87 -11.13 -1.94
CA ALA A 102 -14.04 -12.33 -2.11
C ALA A 102 -13.46 -12.44 -3.53
N GLU A 103 -14.23 -12.08 -4.56
CA GLU A 103 -13.75 -12.04 -5.96
C GLU A 103 -12.70 -10.95 -6.15
N GLU A 104 -12.99 -9.74 -5.67
CA GLU A 104 -12.09 -8.60 -5.81
C GLU A 104 -10.81 -8.78 -5.00
N ILE A 105 -10.89 -9.33 -3.78
CA ILE A 105 -9.71 -9.68 -2.96
C ILE A 105 -8.80 -10.65 -3.70
N ALA A 106 -9.33 -11.72 -4.28
CA ALA A 106 -8.54 -12.66 -5.06
C ALA A 106 -7.83 -11.98 -6.23
N ARG A 107 -8.49 -11.02 -6.90
CA ARG A 107 -7.90 -10.19 -7.95
C ARG A 107 -6.79 -9.29 -7.43
N GLN A 108 -7.04 -8.56 -6.34
CA GLN A 108 -6.11 -7.61 -5.75
C GLN A 108 -4.86 -8.28 -5.20
N ILE A 109 -4.99 -9.40 -4.52
CA ILE A 109 -3.86 -10.21 -4.02
C ILE A 109 -2.91 -10.57 -5.16
N LYS A 110 -3.46 -10.97 -6.31
CA LYS A 110 -2.67 -11.36 -7.49
C LYS A 110 -2.04 -10.16 -8.19
N ILE A 111 -2.76 -9.05 -8.38
CA ILE A 111 -2.28 -7.87 -9.09
C ILE A 111 -1.20 -7.14 -8.28
N ARG A 112 -1.41 -6.99 -6.97
CA ARG A 112 -0.49 -6.33 -6.04
C ARG A 112 0.65 -7.24 -5.58
N ASP A 113 0.62 -8.53 -5.97
CA ASP A 113 1.54 -9.58 -5.51
C ASP A 113 1.66 -9.65 -3.98
N LEU A 114 0.51 -9.48 -3.29
CA LEU A 114 0.47 -9.57 -1.83
C LEU A 114 0.87 -10.97 -1.40
N SER A 115 1.72 -11.09 -0.39
CA SER A 115 2.30 -12.37 0.04
C SER A 115 2.50 -12.42 1.55
N GLY A 116 2.71 -13.61 2.06
CA GLY A 116 2.80 -13.85 3.50
C GLY A 116 1.43 -14.15 4.10
N LEU A 117 1.24 -13.80 5.36
CA LEU A 117 -0.02 -13.93 6.07
C LEU A 117 -0.97 -12.77 5.67
N ILE A 118 -2.19 -13.12 5.31
CA ILE A 118 -3.25 -12.17 4.93
C ILE A 118 -4.45 -12.47 5.82
N ILE A 119 -4.96 -11.45 6.50
CA ILE A 119 -6.15 -11.53 7.33
C ILE A 119 -7.24 -10.68 6.66
N ILE A 120 -8.40 -11.30 6.45
CA ILE A 120 -9.56 -10.66 5.82
C ILE A 120 -10.65 -10.57 6.87
N ASP A 121 -11.16 -9.37 7.09
CA ASP A 121 -12.31 -9.08 7.96
C ASP A 121 -13.56 -9.00 7.10
N PHE A 122 -14.36 -10.08 7.12
CA PHE A 122 -15.62 -10.14 6.39
C PHE A 122 -16.75 -9.52 7.22
N ILE A 123 -17.68 -8.87 6.54
CA ILE A 123 -18.90 -8.38 7.18
C ILE A 123 -19.58 -9.54 7.90
N ASP A 124 -20.00 -9.33 9.14
CA ASP A 124 -20.59 -10.35 9.98
C ASP A 124 -21.78 -11.05 9.31
N MET A 125 -21.75 -12.38 9.35
CA MET A 125 -22.81 -13.27 8.86
C MET A 125 -23.20 -14.26 9.97
N ILE A 126 -24.46 -14.28 10.34
CA ILE A 126 -24.99 -15.19 11.36
C ILE A 126 -25.05 -16.61 10.79
N ASN A 127 -25.50 -16.75 9.53
CA ASN A 127 -25.68 -18.03 8.88
C ASN A 127 -24.36 -18.69 8.49
N PHE A 128 -24.08 -19.82 9.08
CA PHE A 128 -22.89 -20.63 8.78
C PHE A 128 -22.81 -21.07 7.30
N GLY A 129 -23.95 -21.30 6.65
CA GLY A 129 -24.03 -21.59 5.22
C GLY A 129 -23.50 -20.45 4.36
N ASN A 130 -23.80 -19.21 4.73
CA ASN A 130 -23.34 -18.01 4.03
C ASN A 130 -21.81 -17.87 4.14
N ARG A 131 -21.24 -18.10 5.33
CA ARG A 131 -19.77 -18.12 5.51
C ARG A 131 -19.10 -19.14 4.59
N ARG A 132 -19.65 -20.34 4.48
CA ARG A 132 -19.13 -21.38 3.57
C ARG A 132 -19.23 -20.99 2.08
N LEU A 133 -20.26 -20.25 1.69
CA LEU A 133 -20.39 -19.75 0.31
C LEU A 133 -19.28 -18.77 -0.02
N VAL A 134 -19.01 -17.82 0.88
CA VAL A 134 -17.94 -16.83 0.73
C VAL A 134 -16.56 -17.51 0.70
N GLU A 135 -16.27 -18.45 1.62
CA GLU A 135 -15.04 -19.23 1.62
C GLU A 135 -14.83 -19.99 0.29
N ARG A 136 -15.90 -20.59 -0.22
CA ARG A 136 -15.87 -21.32 -1.50
C ARG A 136 -15.57 -20.38 -2.66
N ARG A 137 -16.21 -19.22 -2.69
CA ARG A 137 -16.01 -18.20 -3.73
C ARG A 137 -14.56 -17.73 -3.74
N LEU A 138 -13.99 -17.40 -2.58
CA LEU A 138 -12.61 -16.97 -2.46
C LEU A 138 -11.65 -18.07 -2.95
N LYS A 139 -11.84 -19.32 -2.52
CA LYS A 139 -11.03 -20.47 -2.96
C LYS A 139 -11.09 -20.68 -4.47
N GLU A 140 -12.29 -20.58 -5.05
CA GLU A 140 -12.49 -20.72 -6.49
C GLU A 140 -11.73 -19.64 -7.29
N LYS A 141 -11.83 -18.38 -6.87
CA LYS A 141 -11.17 -17.26 -7.56
C LYS A 141 -9.65 -17.26 -7.39
N CYS A 142 -9.15 -17.75 -6.27
CA CYS A 142 -7.71 -17.93 -6.03
C CYS A 142 -7.11 -19.12 -6.79
N ARG A 143 -7.92 -20.04 -7.33
CA ARG A 143 -7.43 -21.28 -7.97
C ARG A 143 -6.50 -21.05 -9.16
N ASN A 144 -6.66 -19.92 -9.85
CA ASN A 144 -5.86 -19.58 -11.03
C ASN A 144 -4.61 -18.76 -10.69
N ASP A 145 -4.24 -18.65 -9.42
CA ASP A 145 -2.98 -18.03 -9.02
C ASP A 145 -1.82 -19.03 -9.17
N ARG A 146 -0.66 -18.54 -9.59
CA ARG A 146 0.56 -19.34 -9.70
C ARG A 146 1.24 -19.59 -8.36
N ALA A 147 0.94 -18.73 -7.38
CA ALA A 147 1.47 -18.85 -6.03
C ALA A 147 0.72 -19.96 -5.27
N ARG A 148 1.42 -20.66 -4.40
CA ARG A 148 0.79 -21.59 -3.45
C ARG A 148 -0.01 -20.77 -2.43
N ILE A 149 -1.32 -21.05 -2.34
CA ILE A 149 -2.23 -20.36 -1.43
C ILE A 149 -2.86 -21.40 -0.49
N GLN A 150 -2.91 -21.06 0.79
CA GLN A 150 -3.66 -21.79 1.82
C GLN A 150 -4.73 -20.86 2.35
N ILE A 151 -5.97 -21.32 2.41
CA ILE A 151 -7.12 -20.52 2.84
C ILE A 151 -7.81 -21.24 3.99
N GLY A 152 -7.92 -20.58 5.14
CA GLY A 152 -8.60 -21.06 6.32
C GLY A 152 -10.12 -21.03 6.20
N ARG A 153 -10.79 -21.02 7.34
CA ARG A 153 -12.25 -20.83 7.47
C ARG A 153 -12.52 -19.46 8.08
N ILE A 154 -13.70 -18.93 7.82
CA ILE A 154 -14.19 -17.73 8.52
C ILE A 154 -14.48 -18.13 9.97
N SER A 155 -13.82 -17.46 10.90
CA SER A 155 -13.96 -17.67 12.34
C SER A 155 -15.31 -17.13 12.85
N SER A 156 -15.59 -17.34 14.16
CA SER A 156 -16.74 -16.74 14.84
C SER A 156 -16.69 -15.20 14.90
N PHE A 157 -15.49 -14.65 14.71
CA PHE A 157 -15.26 -13.20 14.71
C PHE A 157 -15.30 -12.56 13.31
N GLY A 158 -15.75 -13.29 12.26
CA GLY A 158 -15.75 -12.78 10.88
C GLY A 158 -14.41 -12.87 10.16
N LEU A 159 -13.32 -13.19 10.86
CA LEU A 159 -11.98 -13.17 10.31
C LEU A 159 -11.66 -14.43 9.52
N LEU A 160 -11.06 -14.28 8.35
CA LEU A 160 -10.49 -15.36 7.57
C LEU A 160 -8.97 -15.17 7.44
N GLU A 161 -8.24 -16.21 7.82
CA GLU A 161 -6.79 -16.26 7.68
C GLU A 161 -6.42 -17.00 6.40
N MET A 162 -5.49 -16.43 5.64
CA MET A 162 -4.90 -17.10 4.49
C MET A 162 -3.41 -16.79 4.37
N SER A 163 -2.69 -17.67 3.69
CA SER A 163 -1.29 -17.45 3.35
C SER A 163 -1.06 -17.57 1.85
N ARG A 164 -0.22 -16.73 1.30
CA ARG A 164 0.20 -16.78 -0.10
C ARG A 164 1.73 -16.75 -0.20
N GLN A 165 2.27 -17.69 -0.96
CA GLN A 165 3.69 -17.77 -1.21
C GLN A 165 4.19 -16.51 -1.91
N ARG A 166 5.31 -15.95 -1.44
CA ARG A 166 6.00 -14.85 -2.10
C ARG A 166 6.66 -15.33 -3.39
N LEU A 167 6.31 -14.71 -4.50
CA LEU A 167 6.89 -15.02 -5.81
C LEU A 167 8.05 -14.09 -6.18
N ARG A 168 8.02 -12.84 -5.69
CA ARG A 168 9.03 -11.80 -5.96
C ARG A 168 9.32 -11.01 -4.68
N GLU A 169 10.40 -10.26 -4.67
CA GLU A 169 10.60 -9.25 -3.64
C GLU A 169 9.49 -8.20 -3.72
N SER A 170 9.05 -7.73 -2.55
CA SER A 170 8.01 -6.71 -2.49
C SER A 170 8.50 -5.43 -3.16
N SER A 171 7.76 -4.98 -4.18
CA SER A 171 8.01 -3.67 -4.82
C SER A 171 7.58 -2.49 -3.93
N ILE A 172 6.77 -2.76 -2.89
CA ILE A 172 6.26 -1.75 -1.96
C ILE A 172 6.90 -2.00 -0.60
N LYS A 173 7.72 -1.07 -0.13
CA LYS A 173 8.25 -1.05 1.23
C LYS A 173 7.42 -0.05 2.02
N TRP A 174 6.70 -0.52 3.03
CA TRP A 174 5.95 0.33 3.92
C TRP A 174 6.90 0.96 4.94
N LYS A 175 6.83 2.28 5.05
CA LYS A 175 7.52 3.04 6.09
C LYS A 175 6.46 3.66 6.97
N ILE A 176 6.51 3.37 8.26
CA ILE A 176 5.73 4.10 9.26
C ILE A 176 6.47 5.42 9.48
N SER A 177 5.86 6.54 9.11
CA SER A 177 6.36 7.87 9.42
C SER A 177 5.49 8.49 10.51
N LEU A 178 6.12 9.28 11.37
CA LEU A 178 5.37 10.13 12.30
C LEU A 178 4.63 11.22 11.50
N THR A 179 3.46 11.62 12.00
CA THR A 179 2.80 12.84 11.50
C THR A 179 3.72 14.05 11.76
N ASN A 180 3.59 15.11 10.96
CA ASN A 180 4.40 16.32 11.11
C ASN A 180 4.30 16.88 12.53
N GLU A 181 3.11 16.84 13.14
CA GLU A 181 2.86 17.21 14.53
C GLU A 181 3.71 16.39 15.53
N THR A 182 3.58 15.07 15.48
CA THR A 182 4.29 14.17 16.39
C THR A 182 5.80 14.27 16.19
N PHE A 183 6.23 14.43 14.95
CA PHE A 183 7.64 14.59 14.62
C PHE A 183 8.19 15.92 15.15
N ALA A 184 7.46 17.03 14.97
CA ALA A 184 7.82 18.35 15.49
C ALA A 184 7.95 18.36 17.02
N LEU A 185 6.98 17.75 17.72
CA LEU A 185 7.05 17.61 19.20
C LEU A 185 8.26 16.77 19.65
N LYS A 186 8.56 15.70 18.92
CA LYS A 186 9.76 14.87 19.18
C LYS A 186 11.04 15.67 18.99
N ILE A 187 11.11 16.52 17.95
CA ILE A 187 12.27 17.38 17.69
C ILE A 187 12.50 18.34 18.85
N ILE A 188 11.47 19.01 19.36
CA ILE A 188 11.62 19.92 20.48
C ILE A 188 12.23 19.21 21.71
N LYS A 189 11.79 17.98 21.99
CA LYS A 189 12.37 17.18 23.08
C LYS A 189 13.82 16.79 22.82
N LEU A 190 14.17 16.45 21.59
CA LEU A 190 15.55 16.13 21.21
C LEU A 190 16.47 17.36 21.32
N ILE A 191 15.97 18.55 20.99
CA ILE A 191 16.69 19.82 21.19
C ILE A 191 17.01 20.01 22.67
N GLU A 192 16.04 19.84 23.57
CA GLU A 192 16.29 19.95 25.01
C GLU A 192 17.38 18.98 25.51
N ILE A 193 17.34 17.74 25.03
CA ILE A 193 18.36 16.72 25.36
C ILE A 193 19.74 17.17 24.86
N GLN A 194 19.85 17.60 23.60
CA GLN A 194 21.12 18.05 23.02
C GLN A 194 21.68 19.29 23.72
N ILE A 195 20.83 20.25 24.11
CA ILE A 195 21.26 21.42 24.90
C ILE A 195 21.91 20.98 26.21
N ILE A 196 21.29 20.04 26.91
CA ILE A 196 21.77 19.55 28.22
C ILE A 196 23.10 18.80 28.05
N GLU A 197 23.21 17.94 27.01
CA GLU A 197 24.39 17.12 26.78
C GLU A 197 25.58 17.89 26.20
N ALA A 198 25.34 18.70 25.16
CA ALA A 198 26.41 19.40 24.43
C ALA A 198 26.75 20.79 24.97
N LYS A 199 25.95 21.37 25.87
CA LYS A 199 26.08 22.74 26.39
C LYS A 199 26.22 23.79 25.24
N ALA A 200 25.60 23.51 24.12
CA ALA A 200 25.65 24.37 22.92
C ALA A 200 24.87 25.67 23.18
N LYS A 201 25.39 26.80 22.68
CA LYS A 201 24.70 28.11 22.72
C LYS A 201 23.89 28.41 21.47
N ILE A 202 24.23 27.79 20.37
CA ILE A 202 23.56 27.93 19.07
C ILE A 202 23.33 26.53 18.52
N ILE A 203 22.13 26.26 18.06
CA ILE A 203 21.75 24.96 17.46
C ILE A 203 21.13 25.24 16.10
N ASP A 204 21.75 24.70 15.07
CA ASP A 204 21.23 24.74 13.71
C ASP A 204 20.54 23.41 13.40
N LEU A 205 19.24 23.46 13.14
CA LEU A 205 18.43 22.28 12.87
C LEU A 205 18.03 22.26 11.39
N LYS A 206 18.50 21.25 10.69
CA LYS A 206 18.09 20.98 9.32
C LYS A 206 16.90 20.05 9.33
N LEU A 207 15.77 20.52 8.84
CA LEU A 207 14.50 19.79 8.81
C LEU A 207 13.81 19.91 7.45
N CYS A 208 12.88 19.01 7.14
CA CYS A 208 12.06 19.20 5.96
C CYS A 208 11.13 20.41 6.13
N GLU A 209 10.86 21.09 5.03
CA GLU A 209 10.07 22.33 4.98
C GLU A 209 8.73 22.22 5.71
N GLN A 210 8.02 21.11 5.52
CA GLN A 210 6.71 20.87 6.16
C GLN A 210 6.77 20.86 7.69
N VAL A 211 7.85 20.34 8.27
CA VAL A 211 8.04 20.29 9.73
C VAL A 211 8.51 21.66 10.25
N CYS A 212 9.36 22.36 9.50
CA CYS A 212 9.73 23.75 9.84
C CYS A 212 8.50 24.63 9.93
N ASN A 213 7.66 24.63 8.89
CA ASN A 213 6.42 25.41 8.86
C ASN A 213 5.49 25.05 10.01
N TYR A 214 5.35 23.75 10.30
CA TYR A 214 4.52 23.31 11.43
C TYR A 214 5.05 23.83 12.79
N ILE A 215 6.37 23.81 12.99
CA ILE A 215 6.99 24.33 14.24
C ILE A 215 6.79 25.83 14.35
N GLU A 216 6.95 26.57 13.26
CA GLU A 216 6.77 28.04 13.23
C GLU A 216 5.31 28.42 13.47
N ASP A 217 4.36 27.74 12.85
CA ASP A 217 2.93 28.07 12.94
C ASP A 217 2.30 27.67 14.29
N TYR A 218 2.66 26.51 14.83
CA TYR A 218 1.94 25.92 15.95
C TYR A 218 2.79 25.70 17.23
N LEU A 219 4.11 25.67 17.13
CA LEU A 219 5.02 25.36 18.25
C LEU A 219 6.05 26.45 18.51
N SER A 220 5.88 27.64 17.96
CA SER A 220 6.77 28.79 18.18
C SER A 220 6.90 29.18 19.66
N GLU A 221 5.82 29.09 20.42
CA GLU A 221 5.85 29.36 21.87
C GLU A 221 6.71 28.35 22.64
N ASN A 222 6.63 27.06 22.25
CA ASN A 222 7.44 25.99 22.83
C ASN A 222 8.92 26.20 22.52
N LEU A 223 9.25 26.60 21.30
CA LEU A 223 10.63 26.88 20.89
C LEU A 223 11.19 28.07 21.67
N ASN A 224 10.45 29.17 21.75
CA ASN A 224 10.80 30.37 22.51
C ASN A 224 10.98 30.06 24.01
N TYR A 225 10.16 29.17 24.56
CA TYR A 225 10.32 28.73 25.95
C TYR A 225 11.65 28.02 26.17
N VAL A 226 12.04 27.09 25.26
CA VAL A 226 13.30 26.36 25.33
C VAL A 226 14.50 27.35 25.20
N GLU A 227 14.44 28.27 24.24
CA GLU A 227 15.47 29.29 24.05
C GLU A 227 15.70 30.15 25.31
N LYS A 228 14.61 30.63 25.92
CA LYS A 228 14.66 31.45 27.13
C LYS A 228 15.16 30.64 28.36
N LYS A 229 14.66 29.42 28.51
CA LYS A 229 15.00 28.53 29.63
C LYS A 229 16.49 28.18 29.66
N TYR A 230 17.03 27.84 28.51
CA TYR A 230 18.43 27.37 28.42
C TYR A 230 19.40 28.46 27.92
N LYS A 231 18.93 29.66 27.58
CA LYS A 231 19.72 30.77 27.01
C LYS A 231 20.50 30.36 25.75
N VAL A 232 19.83 29.68 24.86
CA VAL A 232 20.34 29.19 23.56
C VAL A 232 19.57 29.83 22.41
N LYS A 233 20.18 29.85 21.23
CA LYS A 233 19.51 30.25 19.99
C LYS A 233 19.32 29.05 19.10
N ILE A 234 18.11 28.86 18.58
CA ILE A 234 17.76 27.74 17.73
C ILE A 234 17.39 28.29 16.34
N ASN A 235 18.09 27.84 15.33
CA ASN A 235 17.81 28.21 13.93
C ASN A 235 17.19 27.02 13.21
N LEU A 236 16.02 27.18 12.62
CA LEU A 236 15.41 26.18 11.77
C LEU A 236 15.87 26.41 10.33
N ILE A 237 16.45 25.41 9.70
CA ILE A 237 16.97 25.46 8.34
C ILE A 237 16.17 24.47 7.49
N PRO A 238 15.28 24.93 6.61
CA PRO A 238 14.54 24.03 5.73
C PRO A 238 15.46 23.40 4.68
N GLU A 239 15.41 22.07 4.54
CA GLU A 239 16.20 21.32 3.57
C GLU A 239 15.29 20.34 2.81
N ASN A 240 15.06 20.63 1.51
CA ASN A 240 14.10 19.90 0.67
C ASN A 240 14.49 18.43 0.36
N GLN A 241 15.72 18.01 0.63
CA GLN A 241 16.18 16.64 0.42
C GLN A 241 15.95 15.73 1.64
N LEU A 242 15.59 16.28 2.79
CA LEU A 242 15.27 15.50 3.96
C LEU A 242 13.83 15.01 3.90
N ILE A 243 13.68 13.72 3.60
CA ILE A 243 12.41 13.03 3.84
C ILE A 243 12.21 13.03 5.36
N CYS A 244 11.02 13.41 5.86
CA CYS A 244 10.66 13.36 7.28
C CYS A 244 10.64 11.91 7.77
N LEU A 245 11.79 11.29 7.87
CA LEU A 245 11.99 9.95 8.39
C LEU A 245 12.49 10.05 9.82
N LEU A 246 12.01 9.14 10.66
CA LEU A 246 12.64 8.86 11.95
C LEU A 246 14.13 8.55 11.71
N TYR A 247 15.00 9.51 11.97
CA TYR A 247 16.40 9.20 12.15
C TYR A 247 16.51 8.42 13.46
N THR A 248 16.64 7.10 13.37
CA THR A 248 17.26 6.36 14.45
C THR A 248 18.69 6.88 14.55
N SER A 249 19.09 7.34 15.73
CA SER A 249 20.48 7.72 16.01
C SER A 249 21.42 6.66 15.42
N PRO A 250 22.54 7.03 14.80
CA PRO A 250 23.50 6.06 14.29
C PRO A 250 23.88 5.10 15.41
N SER A 251 23.85 3.81 15.09
CA SER A 251 24.27 2.75 15.99
C SER A 251 25.66 3.07 16.52
N PRO A 252 26.00 2.74 17.78
CA PRO A 252 27.36 2.94 18.33
C PRO A 252 28.48 2.30 17.50
N ARG A 253 28.13 1.43 16.52
CA ARG A 253 29.09 0.80 15.59
C ARG A 253 29.51 1.70 14.43
N ASP A 254 28.82 2.80 14.17
CA ASP A 254 29.14 3.71 13.06
C ASP A 254 30.03 4.89 13.48
N ARG A 255 30.64 4.81 14.65
CA ARG A 255 31.61 5.79 15.18
C ARG A 255 33.04 5.24 15.20
N GLN A 256 33.46 4.55 14.15
CA GLN A 256 34.88 4.26 13.94
C GLN A 256 35.36 4.87 12.65
#